data_0fc13c1ebe80caa2a0e376b2ccd46c89
#
_entry.id   0fc13c1ebe80caa2a0e376b2ccd46c89
#
_cell.length_a   1.000
_cell.length_b   1.000
_cell.length_c   1.000
_cell.angle_alpha   90.00
_cell.angle_beta   90.00
_cell.angle_gamma   90.00
#
_symmetry.space_group_name_H-M   'P 1'
#
loop_
_entity.id
_entity.type
_entity.pdbx_description
1 polymer ?
#
loop_
_entity_poly.entity_id
_entity_poly.type
_entity_poly.pdbx_seq_one_letter_code
_entity_poly.pdbx_strand_id
1 'polypeptide(L)'
;MNKILQFPPVRIIIAVVLVGIGITVGQTLLDLLRTAFSITNLGLANVLAFVLITPATYFAYWIYVRSIERRDLTELSSSNAFQEIGLGALIGFGLFSFIIAILWLLGFYRVNGIDFVLLSLVGALADAFVSAFAQELIFRAVIYRMTEEWLGTWWALMISALLFGLIHLSSAGATLFSALSERSRLESFSPRLMH
;
A
#
# COMPACT_ATOMS: atom_id res chain seq x y z
N MET A 1 10.62 32.36 -6.50
CA MET A 1 9.81 31.11 -6.63
C MET A 1 8.37 31.52 -6.90
N ASN A 2 7.70 30.97 -7.91
CA ASN A 2 6.32 31.35 -8.26
C ASN A 2 5.39 31.09 -7.06
N LYS A 3 4.58 32.07 -6.69
CA LYS A 3 3.59 31.97 -5.59
C LYS A 3 2.64 30.77 -5.75
N ILE A 4 2.42 30.34 -7.00
CA ILE A 4 1.58 29.17 -7.34
C ILE A 4 2.21 27.87 -6.83
N LEU A 5 3.53 27.71 -6.92
CA LEU A 5 4.24 26.51 -6.45
C LEU A 5 4.30 26.42 -4.91
N GLN A 6 3.97 27.49 -4.20
CA GLN A 6 3.90 27.51 -2.74
C GLN A 6 2.50 27.20 -2.20
N PHE A 7 1.50 27.16 -3.06
CA PHE A 7 0.13 26.86 -2.66
C PHE A 7 0.01 25.38 -2.27
N PRO A 8 -0.41 25.04 -1.02
CA PRO A 8 -0.36 23.68 -0.49
C PRO A 8 -1.03 22.62 -1.37
N PRO A 9 -2.24 22.81 -1.92
CA PRO A 9 -2.85 21.83 -2.82
C PRO A 9 -2.02 21.54 -4.07
N VAL A 10 -1.35 22.55 -4.65
CA VAL A 10 -0.48 22.37 -5.82
C VAL A 10 0.73 21.52 -5.45
N ARG A 11 1.33 21.77 -4.29
CA ARG A 11 2.45 20.97 -3.76
C ARG A 11 2.05 19.53 -3.53
N ILE A 12 0.87 19.29 -2.95
CA ILE A 12 0.33 17.93 -2.76
C ILE A 12 0.21 17.20 -4.09
N ILE A 13 -0.40 17.85 -5.10
CA ILE A 13 -0.57 17.24 -6.44
C ILE A 13 0.79 16.91 -7.05
N ILE A 14 1.76 17.82 -7.01
CA ILE A 14 3.10 17.58 -7.57
C ILE A 14 3.79 16.43 -6.84
N ALA A 15 3.70 16.38 -5.52
CA ALA A 15 4.30 15.30 -4.72
C ALA A 15 3.69 13.94 -5.06
N VAL A 16 2.36 13.85 -5.11
CA VAL A 16 1.64 12.61 -5.47
C VAL A 16 1.99 12.16 -6.89
N VAL A 17 2.05 13.08 -7.84
CA VAL A 17 2.45 12.77 -9.23
C VAL A 17 3.90 12.26 -9.29
N LEU A 18 4.84 12.91 -8.62
CA LEU A 18 6.24 12.47 -8.61
C LEU A 18 6.41 11.11 -7.94
N VAL A 19 5.76 10.88 -6.79
CA VAL A 19 5.75 9.56 -6.14
C VAL A 19 5.14 8.51 -7.05
N GLY A 20 4.03 8.83 -7.71
CA GLY A 20 3.39 7.95 -8.70
C GLY A 20 4.31 7.61 -9.88
N ILE A 21 5.08 8.59 -10.38
CA ILE A 21 6.11 8.34 -11.40
C ILE A 21 7.17 7.37 -10.87
N GLY A 22 7.65 7.54 -9.63
CA GLY A 22 8.60 6.63 -9.01
C GLY A 22 8.08 5.19 -8.95
N ILE A 23 6.83 5.01 -8.53
CA ILE A 23 6.16 3.70 -8.51
C ILE A 23 6.10 3.12 -9.93
N THR A 24 5.65 3.90 -10.91
CA THR A 24 5.51 3.45 -12.30
C THR A 24 6.84 3.07 -12.92
N VAL A 25 7.89 3.84 -12.66
CA VAL A 25 9.25 3.51 -13.14
C VAL A 25 9.72 2.18 -12.53
N GLY A 26 9.57 2.00 -11.21
CA GLY A 26 9.93 0.75 -10.54
C GLY A 26 9.14 -0.45 -11.07
N GLN A 27 7.83 -0.26 -11.29
CA GLN A 27 6.96 -1.30 -11.87
C GLN A 27 7.36 -1.65 -13.31
N THR A 28 7.64 -0.65 -14.14
CA THR A 28 8.08 -0.88 -15.53
C THR A 28 9.40 -1.66 -15.58
N LEU A 29 10.35 -1.32 -14.70
CA LEU A 29 11.62 -2.07 -14.60
C LEU A 29 11.36 -3.52 -14.16
N LEU A 30 10.47 -3.74 -13.21
CA LEU A 30 10.07 -5.08 -12.79
C LEU A 30 9.47 -5.88 -13.96
N ASP A 31 8.55 -5.29 -14.71
CA ASP A 31 7.87 -5.94 -15.83
C ASP A 31 8.85 -6.29 -16.96
N LEU A 32 9.82 -5.41 -17.23
CA LEU A 32 10.90 -5.68 -18.17
C LEU A 32 11.76 -6.87 -17.71
N LEU A 33 12.15 -6.92 -16.43
CA LEU A 33 12.92 -8.05 -15.90
C LEU A 33 12.11 -9.34 -15.92
N ARG A 34 10.85 -9.31 -15.52
CA ARG A 34 9.96 -10.48 -15.57
C ARG A 34 9.83 -11.05 -16.97
N THR A 35 9.69 -10.19 -17.96
CA THR A 35 9.60 -10.59 -19.37
C THR A 35 10.94 -11.11 -19.88
N ALA A 36 12.04 -10.40 -19.64
CA ALA A 36 13.37 -10.78 -20.15
C ALA A 36 13.85 -12.12 -19.58
N PHE A 37 13.57 -12.40 -18.30
CA PHE A 37 14.02 -13.61 -17.61
C PHE A 37 12.91 -14.65 -17.40
N SER A 38 11.72 -14.46 -17.98
CA SER A 38 10.55 -15.34 -17.87
C SER A 38 10.23 -15.69 -16.39
N ILE A 39 10.27 -14.67 -15.50
CA ILE A 39 10.05 -14.86 -14.08
C ILE A 39 8.56 -15.08 -13.83
N THR A 40 8.18 -16.32 -13.55
CA THR A 40 6.79 -16.73 -13.24
C THR A 40 6.54 -16.91 -11.75
N ASN A 41 7.61 -17.09 -10.95
CA ASN A 41 7.49 -17.26 -9.52
C ASN A 41 7.06 -15.95 -8.85
N LEU A 42 5.89 -15.95 -8.20
CA LEU A 42 5.31 -14.77 -7.56
C LEU A 42 6.15 -14.26 -6.40
N GLY A 43 6.70 -15.16 -5.57
CA GLY A 43 7.54 -14.78 -4.43
C GLY A 43 8.80 -14.03 -4.88
N LEU A 44 9.47 -14.54 -5.94
CA LEU A 44 10.63 -13.85 -6.53
C LEU A 44 10.23 -12.50 -7.14
N ALA A 45 9.11 -12.45 -7.85
CA ALA A 45 8.62 -11.20 -8.44
C ALA A 45 8.37 -10.12 -7.38
N ASN A 46 7.79 -10.48 -6.24
CA ASN A 46 7.52 -9.55 -5.14
C ASN A 46 8.83 -9.08 -4.44
N VAL A 47 9.83 -9.96 -4.30
CA VAL A 47 11.15 -9.55 -3.80
C VAL A 47 11.81 -8.56 -4.75
N LEU A 48 11.74 -8.79 -6.06
CA LEU A 48 12.23 -7.84 -7.07
C LEU A 48 11.43 -6.54 -7.06
N ALA A 49 10.12 -6.59 -6.85
CA ALA A 49 9.28 -5.40 -6.67
C ALA A 49 9.79 -4.55 -5.49
N PHE A 50 10.08 -5.16 -4.35
CA PHE A 50 10.65 -4.47 -3.21
C PHE A 50 11.97 -3.76 -3.55
N VAL A 51 12.88 -4.44 -4.25
CA VAL A 51 14.21 -3.91 -4.61
C VAL A 51 14.13 -2.79 -5.65
N LEU A 52 13.12 -2.79 -6.53
CA LEU A 52 13.00 -1.82 -7.62
C LEU A 52 12.04 -0.69 -7.30
N ILE A 53 10.85 -1.00 -6.80
CA ILE A 53 9.80 0.00 -6.59
C ILE A 53 10.11 0.86 -5.37
N THR A 54 10.54 0.26 -4.25
CA THR A 54 10.81 1.02 -3.02
C THR A 54 11.87 2.10 -3.21
N PRO A 55 13.08 1.80 -3.77
CA PRO A 55 14.09 2.83 -4.01
C PRO A 55 13.66 3.86 -5.04
N ALA A 56 12.97 3.46 -6.11
CA ALA A 56 12.49 4.39 -7.13
C ALA A 56 11.47 5.38 -6.54
N THR A 57 10.55 4.89 -5.72
CA THR A 57 9.56 5.70 -5.00
C THR A 57 10.22 6.63 -3.99
N TYR A 58 11.18 6.12 -3.21
CA TYR A 58 11.98 6.92 -2.27
C TYR A 58 12.72 8.04 -2.99
N PHE A 59 13.40 7.73 -4.08
CA PHE A 59 14.18 8.70 -4.84
C PHE A 59 13.30 9.79 -5.47
N ALA A 60 12.14 9.42 -6.00
CA ALA A 60 11.16 10.37 -6.52
C ALA A 60 10.67 11.34 -5.43
N TYR A 61 10.36 10.83 -4.23
CA TYR A 61 10.00 11.65 -3.08
C TYR A 61 11.17 12.53 -2.61
N TRP A 62 12.39 12.01 -2.57
CA TRP A 62 13.59 12.76 -2.23
C TRP A 62 13.82 13.94 -3.20
N ILE A 63 13.66 13.72 -4.52
CA ILE A 63 13.73 14.79 -5.53
C ILE A 63 12.68 15.87 -5.23
N TYR A 64 11.46 15.46 -4.93
CA TYR A 64 10.38 16.38 -4.58
C TYR A 64 10.78 17.27 -3.38
N VAL A 65 11.19 16.65 -2.28
CA VAL A 65 11.55 17.37 -1.05
C VAL A 65 12.73 18.32 -1.27
N ARG A 66 13.77 17.88 -1.95
CA ARG A 66 14.97 18.68 -2.22
C ARG A 66 14.74 19.81 -3.22
N SER A 67 13.98 19.56 -4.28
CA SER A 67 13.82 20.52 -5.39
C SER A 67 12.68 21.52 -5.14
N ILE A 68 11.58 21.07 -4.58
CA ILE A 68 10.36 21.87 -4.42
C ILE A 68 10.21 22.39 -3.00
N GLU A 69 10.32 21.53 -1.98
CA GLU A 69 10.24 21.96 -0.59
C GLU A 69 11.53 22.61 -0.08
N ARG A 70 12.68 22.25 -0.66
CA ARG A 70 14.02 22.76 -0.30
C ARG A 70 14.36 22.56 1.18
N ARG A 71 13.99 21.42 1.74
CA ARG A 71 14.26 21.01 3.12
C ARG A 71 14.96 19.66 3.19
N ASP A 72 15.38 19.29 4.37
CA ASP A 72 15.89 17.95 4.63
C ASP A 72 14.74 16.96 4.87
N LEU A 73 14.99 15.70 4.52
CA LEU A 73 14.06 14.60 4.75
C LEU A 73 14.12 14.21 6.25
N THR A 74 13.15 14.67 7.01
CA THR A 74 13.04 14.37 8.45
C THR A 74 12.08 13.23 8.74
N GLU A 75 11.14 12.95 7.83
CA GLU A 75 10.10 11.94 8.00
C GLU A 75 10.65 10.50 8.01
N LEU A 76 11.81 10.30 7.41
CA LEU A 76 12.50 9.01 7.36
C LEU A 76 13.75 8.99 8.25
N SER A 77 13.77 9.83 9.29
CA SER A 77 14.86 9.87 10.28
C SER A 77 14.90 8.56 11.07
N SER A 78 16.10 8.00 11.20
CA SER A 78 16.30 6.62 11.66
C SER A 78 16.68 6.47 13.15
N SER A 79 16.65 7.54 13.96
CA SER A 79 17.17 7.49 15.33
C SER A 79 16.54 6.41 16.23
N ASN A 80 15.25 6.04 15.98
CA ASN A 80 14.54 4.98 16.70
C ASN A 80 13.82 4.01 15.74
N ALA A 81 14.15 4.01 14.45
CA ALA A 81 13.44 3.26 13.43
C ALA A 81 13.30 1.77 13.75
N PHE A 82 14.35 1.15 14.31
CA PHE A 82 14.32 -0.27 14.63
C PHE A 82 13.29 -0.61 15.73
N GLN A 83 13.19 0.24 16.75
CA GLN A 83 12.21 0.05 17.83
C GLN A 83 10.79 0.33 17.35
N GLU A 84 10.60 1.37 16.55
CA GLU A 84 9.30 1.75 15.99
C GLU A 84 8.78 0.69 15.00
N ILE A 85 9.65 0.18 14.13
CA ILE A 85 9.32 -0.91 13.21
C ILE A 85 8.99 -2.19 13.97
N GLY A 86 9.78 -2.54 15.00
CA GLY A 86 9.54 -3.72 15.83
C GLY A 86 8.21 -3.65 16.58
N LEU A 87 7.91 -2.52 17.19
CA LEU A 87 6.64 -2.30 17.89
C LEU A 87 5.46 -2.30 16.91
N GLY A 88 5.59 -1.61 15.77
CA GLY A 88 4.57 -1.60 14.73
C GLY A 88 4.29 -2.99 14.16
N ALA A 89 5.34 -3.79 13.91
CA ALA A 89 5.21 -5.16 13.46
C ALA A 89 4.50 -6.05 14.50
N LEU A 90 4.84 -5.91 15.78
CA LEU A 90 4.19 -6.65 16.87
C LEU A 90 2.70 -6.32 16.98
N ILE A 91 2.36 -5.03 16.96
CA ILE A 91 0.97 -4.57 17.01
C ILE A 91 0.21 -5.04 15.77
N GLY A 92 0.79 -4.88 14.58
CA GLY A 92 0.19 -5.30 13.32
C GLY A 92 -0.07 -6.80 13.27
N PHE A 93 0.91 -7.61 13.69
CA PHE A 93 0.77 -9.06 13.80
C PHE A 93 -0.34 -9.45 14.79
N GLY A 94 -0.39 -8.80 15.95
CA GLY A 94 -1.42 -9.04 16.96
C GLY A 94 -2.83 -8.73 16.45
N LEU A 95 -3.02 -7.57 15.83
CA LEU A 95 -4.30 -7.15 15.26
C LEU A 95 -4.74 -8.07 14.12
N PHE A 96 -3.84 -8.41 13.20
CA PHE A 96 -4.14 -9.31 12.09
C PHE A 96 -4.52 -10.71 12.58
N SER A 97 -3.75 -11.25 13.53
CA SER A 97 -4.05 -12.56 14.15
C SER A 97 -5.40 -12.54 14.85
N PHE A 98 -5.73 -11.45 15.56
CA PHE A 98 -7.03 -11.29 16.22
C PHE A 98 -8.19 -11.27 15.23
N ILE A 99 -8.07 -10.54 14.12
CA ILE A 99 -9.09 -10.51 13.06
C ILE A 99 -9.29 -11.90 12.46
N ILE A 100 -8.20 -12.60 12.10
CA ILE A 100 -8.27 -13.97 11.55
C ILE A 100 -8.90 -14.94 12.56
N ALA A 101 -8.58 -14.81 13.85
CA ALA A 101 -9.19 -15.65 14.89
C ALA A 101 -10.71 -15.42 14.99
N ILE A 102 -11.18 -14.16 14.91
CA ILE A 102 -12.61 -13.86 14.88
C ILE A 102 -13.27 -14.46 13.64
N LEU A 103 -12.69 -14.28 12.45
CA LEU A 103 -13.24 -14.83 11.21
C LEU A 103 -13.30 -16.36 11.25
N TRP A 104 -12.31 -17.01 11.85
CA TRP A 104 -12.30 -18.45 12.06
C TRP A 104 -13.39 -18.89 13.05
N LEU A 105 -13.55 -18.21 14.18
CA LEU A 105 -14.61 -18.49 15.16
C LEU A 105 -16.01 -18.32 14.59
N LEU A 106 -16.20 -17.32 13.71
CA LEU A 106 -17.47 -17.08 13.03
C LEU A 106 -17.72 -18.03 11.83
N GLY A 107 -16.76 -18.90 11.50
CA GLY A 107 -16.90 -19.86 10.40
C GLY A 107 -16.68 -19.28 8.99
N PHE A 108 -16.28 -18.00 8.89
CA PHE A 108 -15.95 -17.35 7.61
C PHE A 108 -14.57 -17.72 7.06
N TYR A 109 -13.68 -18.19 7.93
CA TYR A 109 -12.33 -18.61 7.56
C TYR A 109 -12.08 -20.06 7.94
N ARG A 110 -11.52 -20.82 7.00
CA ARG A 110 -11.14 -22.24 7.21
C ARG A 110 -9.70 -22.46 6.76
N VAL A 111 -8.93 -23.17 7.57
CA VAL A 111 -7.58 -23.61 7.22
C VAL A 111 -7.70 -24.96 6.52
N ASN A 112 -7.43 -25.02 5.22
CA ASN A 112 -7.50 -26.25 4.43
C ASN A 112 -6.16 -27.01 4.39
N GLY A 113 -5.07 -26.36 4.78
CA GLY A 113 -3.72 -26.93 4.79
C GLY A 113 -2.70 -25.86 5.09
N ILE A 114 -1.47 -26.27 5.36
CA ILE A 114 -0.33 -25.38 5.56
C ILE A 114 0.78 -25.82 4.60
N ASP A 115 0.99 -25.04 3.54
CA ASP A 115 2.11 -25.18 2.64
C ASP A 115 3.14 -24.08 2.94
N PHE A 116 4.24 -24.47 3.57
CA PHE A 116 5.29 -23.53 3.91
C PHE A 116 6.34 -23.46 2.80
N VAL A 117 6.32 -22.39 2.02
CA VAL A 117 7.36 -22.07 1.03
C VAL A 117 8.00 -20.76 1.44
N LEU A 118 9.29 -20.82 1.87
CA LEU A 118 10.03 -19.65 2.35
C LEU A 118 10.00 -18.47 1.37
N LEU A 119 10.19 -18.74 0.09
CA LEU A 119 10.19 -17.70 -0.94
C LEU A 119 8.80 -17.02 -1.07
N SER A 120 7.73 -17.77 -0.91
CA SER A 120 6.38 -17.20 -0.90
C SER A 120 6.14 -16.31 0.32
N LEU A 121 6.61 -16.72 1.49
CA LEU A 121 6.53 -15.92 2.71
C LEU A 121 7.33 -14.62 2.58
N VAL A 122 8.59 -14.71 2.17
CA VAL A 122 9.46 -13.53 1.96
C VAL A 122 8.87 -12.62 0.89
N GLY A 123 8.33 -13.19 -0.20
CA GLY A 123 7.67 -12.41 -1.24
C GLY A 123 6.40 -11.70 -0.75
N ALA A 124 5.60 -12.34 0.08
CA ALA A 124 4.41 -11.71 0.68
C ALA A 124 4.78 -10.54 1.62
N LEU A 125 5.83 -10.71 2.43
CA LEU A 125 6.35 -9.63 3.28
C LEU A 125 6.92 -8.47 2.45
N ALA A 126 7.62 -8.77 1.35
CA ALA A 126 8.16 -7.79 0.43
C ALA A 126 7.02 -6.96 -0.23
N ASP A 127 5.97 -7.63 -0.71
CA ASP A 127 4.80 -6.98 -1.30
C ASP A 127 4.05 -6.09 -0.30
N ALA A 128 3.82 -6.60 0.90
CA ALA A 128 3.22 -5.83 1.99
C ALA A 128 4.05 -4.58 2.34
N PHE A 129 5.39 -4.71 2.34
CA PHE A 129 6.27 -3.56 2.59
C PHE A 129 6.19 -2.52 1.47
N VAL A 130 6.25 -2.92 0.20
CA VAL A 130 6.12 -2.01 -0.96
C VAL A 130 4.82 -1.21 -0.88
N SER A 131 3.71 -1.92 -0.63
CA SER A 131 2.39 -1.31 -0.51
C SER A 131 2.30 -0.34 0.66
N ALA A 132 2.75 -0.76 1.85
CA ALA A 132 2.75 0.07 3.05
C ALA A 132 3.64 1.31 2.89
N PHE A 133 4.86 1.14 2.34
CA PHE A 133 5.80 2.24 2.12
C PHE A 133 5.25 3.30 1.16
N ALA A 134 4.67 2.89 0.04
CA ALA A 134 4.06 3.81 -0.91
C ALA A 134 2.86 4.57 -0.28
N GLN A 135 2.02 3.88 0.49
CA GLN A 135 0.89 4.48 1.20
C GLN A 135 1.36 5.47 2.27
N GLU A 136 2.36 5.12 3.09
CA GLU A 136 2.92 6.02 4.10
C GLU A 136 3.49 7.30 3.47
N LEU A 137 4.23 7.20 2.36
CA LEU A 137 4.74 8.38 1.66
C LEU A 137 3.61 9.27 1.14
N ILE A 138 2.59 8.70 0.50
CA ILE A 138 1.51 9.49 -0.09
C ILE A 138 0.61 10.07 1.01
N PHE A 139 0.13 9.24 1.94
CA PHE A 139 -0.88 9.66 2.90
C PHE A 139 -0.30 10.41 4.09
N ARG A 140 0.81 9.93 4.66
CA ARG A 140 1.38 10.54 5.86
C ARG A 140 2.38 11.65 5.52
N ALA A 141 3.38 11.36 4.68
CA ALA A 141 4.44 12.32 4.40
C ALA A 141 4.01 13.45 3.43
N VAL A 142 3.01 13.23 2.58
CA VAL A 142 2.51 14.24 1.63
C VAL A 142 1.15 14.79 2.09
N ILE A 143 0.08 14.00 2.01
CA ILE A 143 -1.29 14.50 2.18
C ILE A 143 -1.52 15.01 3.59
N TYR A 144 -1.27 14.17 4.59
CA TYR A 144 -1.51 14.53 6.00
C TYR A 144 -0.67 15.73 6.41
N ARG A 145 0.66 15.63 6.25
CA ARG A 145 1.58 16.68 6.69
C ARG A 145 1.29 18.04 6.07
N MET A 146 1.13 18.11 4.74
CA MET A 146 0.86 19.39 4.07
C MET A 146 -0.53 19.95 4.38
N THR A 147 -1.51 19.08 4.57
CA THR A 147 -2.86 19.50 4.99
C THR A 147 -2.85 20.00 6.42
N GLU A 148 -2.08 19.35 7.31
CA GLU A 148 -1.92 19.78 8.69
C GLU A 148 -1.25 21.15 8.80
N GLU A 149 -0.19 21.40 8.02
CA GLU A 149 0.46 22.71 7.92
C GLU A 149 -0.50 23.80 7.43
N TRP A 150 -1.50 23.46 6.60
CA TRP A 150 -2.41 24.41 5.97
C TRP A 150 -3.71 24.61 6.73
N LEU A 151 -4.36 23.53 7.18
CA LEU A 151 -5.72 23.53 7.75
C LEU A 151 -5.77 23.04 9.21
N GLY A 152 -4.63 22.58 9.74
CA GLY A 152 -4.54 22.02 11.09
C GLY A 152 -4.86 20.53 11.15
N THR A 153 -4.58 19.92 12.31
CA THR A 153 -4.55 18.47 12.55
C THR A 153 -5.90 17.79 12.29
N TRP A 154 -7.00 18.39 12.72
CA TRP A 154 -8.33 17.78 12.56
C TRP A 154 -8.75 17.63 11.11
N TRP A 155 -8.53 18.68 10.30
CA TRP A 155 -8.80 18.62 8.86
C TRP A 155 -7.87 17.66 8.13
N ALA A 156 -6.61 17.61 8.53
CA ALA A 156 -5.66 16.66 7.97
C ALA A 156 -6.08 15.20 8.21
N LEU A 157 -6.51 14.89 9.43
CA LEU A 157 -7.04 13.56 9.77
C LEU A 157 -8.27 13.20 8.93
N MET A 158 -9.24 14.12 8.86
CA MET A 158 -10.48 13.87 8.09
C MET A 158 -10.21 13.67 6.61
N ILE A 159 -9.42 14.55 6.00
CA ILE A 159 -9.12 14.52 4.55
C ILE A 159 -8.30 13.28 4.20
N SER A 160 -7.25 12.99 4.96
CA SER A 160 -6.41 11.81 4.70
C SER A 160 -7.16 10.51 4.89
N ALA A 161 -7.99 10.38 5.94
CA ALA A 161 -8.82 9.20 6.18
C ALA A 161 -9.89 9.02 5.09
N LEU A 162 -10.53 10.11 4.64
CA LEU A 162 -11.52 10.06 3.57
C LEU A 162 -10.89 9.62 2.25
N LEU A 163 -9.77 10.22 1.85
CA LEU A 163 -9.06 9.86 0.62
C LEU A 163 -8.55 8.42 0.67
N PHE A 164 -7.98 8.00 1.81
CA PHE A 164 -7.55 6.62 2.02
C PHE A 164 -8.71 5.63 1.87
N GLY A 165 -9.85 5.92 2.52
CA GLY A 165 -11.05 5.10 2.41
C GLY A 165 -11.59 5.01 0.98
N LEU A 166 -11.65 6.14 0.25
CA LEU A 166 -12.12 6.18 -1.14
C LEU A 166 -11.25 5.37 -2.09
N ILE A 167 -9.92 5.44 -1.95
CA ILE A 167 -8.99 4.66 -2.76
C ILE A 167 -9.16 3.17 -2.48
N HIS A 168 -9.33 2.78 -1.22
CA HIS A 168 -9.53 1.37 -0.86
C HIS A 168 -10.88 0.84 -1.32
N LEU A 169 -11.93 1.64 -1.29
CA LEU A 169 -13.24 1.26 -1.86
C LEU A 169 -13.18 1.04 -3.37
N SER A 170 -12.35 1.81 -4.10
CA SER A 170 -12.21 1.67 -5.55
C SER A 170 -11.32 0.50 -5.98
N SER A 171 -10.32 0.13 -5.16
CA SER A 171 -9.33 -0.90 -5.52
C SER A 171 -9.70 -2.32 -5.09
N ALA A 172 -10.58 -2.49 -4.10
CA ALA A 172 -10.83 -3.80 -3.48
C ALA A 172 -11.80 -4.70 -4.25
N GLY A 173 -12.46 -4.26 -5.33
CA GLY A 173 -13.60 -5.05 -5.87
C GLY A 173 -14.66 -5.38 -4.82
N ALA A 174 -14.48 -4.85 -3.62
CA ALA A 174 -15.32 -5.03 -2.43
C ALA A 174 -16.45 -4.01 -2.43
N THR A 175 -17.20 -3.94 -3.52
CA THR A 175 -18.51 -3.32 -3.46
C THR A 175 -19.46 -4.32 -2.81
N LEU A 176 -20.37 -3.84 -1.96
CA LEU A 176 -21.54 -4.62 -1.51
C LEU A 176 -22.23 -5.36 -2.67
N PHE A 177 -22.04 -4.85 -3.89
CA PHE A 177 -22.52 -5.42 -5.13
C PHE A 177 -21.78 -6.71 -5.55
N SER A 178 -20.46 -6.83 -5.33
CA SER A 178 -19.73 -8.07 -5.65
C SER A 178 -20.06 -9.20 -4.67
N ALA A 179 -20.24 -8.88 -3.38
CA ALA A 179 -20.66 -9.84 -2.37
C ALA A 179 -22.08 -10.36 -2.63
N LEU A 180 -22.97 -9.51 -3.15
CA LEU A 180 -24.33 -9.90 -3.53
C LEU A 180 -24.38 -10.67 -4.86
N SER A 181 -23.52 -10.32 -5.84
CA SER A 181 -23.46 -11.01 -7.14
C SER A 181 -22.83 -12.39 -7.04
N GLU A 182 -21.89 -12.60 -6.11
CA GLU A 182 -21.30 -13.91 -5.87
C GLU A 182 -22.27 -14.88 -5.19
N ARG A 183 -23.13 -14.37 -4.32
CA ARG A 183 -24.24 -15.13 -3.72
C ARG A 183 -25.24 -15.61 -4.77
N SER A 184 -25.57 -14.78 -5.75
CA SER A 184 -26.48 -15.16 -6.84
C SER A 184 -25.86 -16.20 -7.81
N ARG A 185 -24.53 -16.25 -7.97
CA ARG A 185 -23.85 -17.30 -8.74
C ARG A 185 -23.85 -18.66 -8.02
N LEU A 186 -23.71 -18.67 -6.71
CA LEU A 186 -23.76 -19.94 -5.93
C LEU A 186 -25.17 -20.53 -5.91
N GLU A 187 -26.20 -19.71 -5.91
CA GLU A 187 -27.59 -20.16 -6.00
C GLU A 187 -27.97 -20.68 -7.39
N SER A 188 -27.33 -20.21 -8.46
CA SER A 188 -27.57 -20.70 -9.83
C SER A 188 -26.83 -22.01 -10.15
N PHE A 189 -25.90 -22.47 -9.32
CA PHE A 189 -25.12 -23.70 -9.52
C PHE A 189 -25.71 -24.92 -8.82
N SER A 190 -26.76 -24.74 -8.02
CA SER A 190 -27.34 -25.81 -7.17
C SER A 190 -28.41 -26.75 -7.76
N PRO A 191 -29.00 -26.59 -8.96
CA PRO A 191 -30.08 -27.51 -9.36
C PRO A 191 -29.71 -28.58 -10.38
N ARG A 192 -28.46 -28.88 -10.70
CA ARG A 192 -28.14 -29.85 -11.78
C ARG A 192 -27.42 -31.16 -11.38
N LEU A 193 -27.38 -31.49 -10.11
CA LEU A 193 -26.76 -32.75 -9.65
C LEU A 193 -27.73 -33.67 -8.91
N MET A 194 -29.03 -33.62 -9.23
CA MET A 194 -29.97 -34.70 -8.85
C MET A 194 -30.79 -35.10 -10.09
N HIS A 195 -30.15 -35.90 -10.95
CA HIS A 195 -30.81 -36.92 -11.79
C HIS A 195 -29.77 -37.91 -12.25
#